data_b8030fde58edfa72c5a2da0d6ace09ea
#
_entry.id   b8030fde58edfa72c5a2da0d6ace09ea
#
_cell.length_a   1.000
_cell.length_b   1.000
_cell.length_c   1.000
_cell.angle_alpha   90.00
_cell.angle_beta   90.00
_cell.angle_gamma   90.00
#
_symmetry.space_group_name_H-M   'P 1'
#
loop_
_entity.id
_entity.type
_entity.pdbx_description
1 polymer ?
#
loop_
_entity_poly.entity_id
_entity_poly.type
_entity_poly.pdbx_seq_one_letter_code
_entity_poly.pdbx_strand_id
1 'polypeptide(L)'
;MTTQEGKTALITGSYGWLGTQFVNIHASHGGDLILVGRNAKKLADQQKEARRKYNVTAHIIDVDLSQPDAAQKIYDTCKKNGWTIDYLINNAGFGGQGEFIKRSMEQDMSMIAVNIETPTRLTKLFLPDFVKRGRYAWPTSSRLLRY
;
A
#
# COMPACT_ATOMS: atom_id res chain seq x y z
N MET A 1 -10.21 22.25 0.41
CA MET A 1 -9.61 20.90 0.30
C MET A 1 -8.16 21.02 0.71
N THR A 2 -7.70 20.13 1.59
CA THR A 2 -6.27 20.11 2.00
C THR A 2 -5.44 19.57 0.84
N THR A 3 -4.47 20.34 0.38
CA THR A 3 -3.47 19.89 -0.59
C THR A 3 -2.66 18.74 -0.01
N GLN A 4 -2.25 17.78 -0.86
CA GLN A 4 -1.34 16.68 -0.54
C GLN A 4 0.08 16.91 -1.09
N GLU A 5 0.36 18.12 -1.61
CA GLU A 5 1.70 18.48 -2.11
C GLU A 5 2.80 18.18 -1.10
N GLY A 6 3.86 17.56 -1.58
CA GLY A 6 5.00 17.12 -0.76
C GLY A 6 4.71 15.97 0.20
N LYS A 7 3.55 15.29 0.07
CA LYS A 7 3.21 14.10 0.86
C LYS A 7 3.16 12.87 -0.02
N THR A 8 3.71 11.77 0.45
CA THR A 8 3.79 10.51 -0.28
C THR A 8 2.88 9.46 0.33
N ALA A 9 2.01 8.84 -0.49
CA ALA A 9 1.21 7.69 -0.12
C ALA A 9 1.82 6.40 -0.67
N LEU A 10 2.06 5.41 0.19
CA LEU A 10 2.33 4.03 -0.20
C LEU A 10 1.01 3.26 -0.21
N ILE A 11 0.66 2.69 -1.37
CA ILE A 11 -0.62 2.02 -1.59
C ILE A 11 -0.39 0.59 -2.05
N THR A 12 -0.75 -0.40 -1.23
CA THR A 12 -0.69 -1.80 -1.63
C THR A 12 -1.90 -2.20 -2.46
N GLY A 13 -1.70 -3.04 -3.49
CA GLY A 13 -2.77 -3.40 -4.43
C GLY A 13 -3.28 -2.20 -5.23
N SER A 14 -2.39 -1.28 -5.59
CA SER A 14 -2.71 0.03 -6.16
C SER A 14 -3.52 0.00 -7.44
N TYR A 15 -3.33 -1.01 -8.30
CA TYR A 15 -4.05 -1.17 -9.57
C TYR A 15 -5.37 -1.96 -9.45
N GLY A 16 -5.75 -2.40 -8.24
CA GLY A 16 -7.08 -2.95 -7.98
C GLY A 16 -8.15 -1.87 -8.08
N TRP A 17 -9.43 -2.28 -8.09
CA TRP A 17 -10.54 -1.34 -8.24
C TRP A 17 -10.49 -0.23 -7.17
N LEU A 18 -10.43 -0.59 -5.90
CA LEU A 18 -10.37 0.38 -4.80
C LEU A 18 -9.00 1.08 -4.73
N GLY A 19 -7.91 0.34 -4.97
CA GLY A 19 -6.55 0.90 -5.01
C GLY A 19 -6.42 2.03 -6.03
N THR A 20 -7.00 1.87 -7.22
CA THR A 20 -7.03 2.92 -8.24
C THR A 20 -7.75 4.18 -7.77
N GLN A 21 -8.82 4.06 -6.97
CA GLN A 21 -9.50 5.22 -6.40
C GLN A 21 -8.61 5.96 -5.39
N PHE A 22 -7.91 5.24 -4.52
CA PHE A 22 -6.96 5.87 -3.59
C PHE A 22 -5.84 6.60 -4.34
N VAL A 23 -5.29 5.98 -5.39
CA VAL A 23 -4.27 6.62 -6.26
C VAL A 23 -4.81 7.90 -6.87
N ASN A 24 -6.00 7.85 -7.49
CA ASN A 24 -6.59 9.02 -8.14
C ASN A 24 -6.90 10.15 -7.13
N ILE A 25 -7.46 9.83 -5.97
CA ILE A 25 -7.79 10.81 -4.94
C ILE A 25 -6.50 11.50 -4.45
N HIS A 26 -5.48 10.72 -4.04
CA HIS A 26 -4.26 11.29 -3.50
C HIS A 26 -3.51 12.13 -4.54
N ALA A 27 -3.35 11.61 -5.75
CA ALA A 27 -2.67 12.31 -6.85
C ALA A 27 -3.42 13.56 -7.32
N SER A 28 -4.76 13.54 -7.35
CA SER A 28 -5.55 14.72 -7.72
C SER A 28 -5.40 15.91 -6.76
N HIS A 29 -4.93 15.67 -5.55
CA HIS A 29 -4.58 16.68 -4.56
C HIS A 29 -3.07 17.02 -4.53
N GLY A 30 -2.31 16.58 -5.54
CA GLY A 30 -0.88 16.85 -5.69
C GLY A 30 0.06 15.96 -4.88
N GLY A 31 -0.44 14.84 -4.33
CA GLY A 31 0.36 13.91 -3.54
C GLY A 31 1.15 12.92 -4.38
N ASP A 32 2.39 12.63 -3.96
CA ASP A 32 3.27 11.65 -4.57
C ASP A 32 2.88 10.22 -4.18
N LEU A 33 3.30 9.25 -4.98
CA LEU A 33 2.83 7.88 -4.91
C LEU A 33 3.97 6.85 -4.84
N ILE A 34 3.77 5.80 -4.04
CA ILE A 34 4.48 4.53 -4.15
C ILE A 34 3.43 3.45 -4.38
N LEU A 35 3.42 2.91 -5.59
CA LEU A 35 2.46 1.93 -6.08
C LEU A 35 3.02 0.52 -5.86
N VAL A 36 2.32 -0.31 -5.08
CA VAL A 36 2.79 -1.65 -4.71
C VAL A 36 1.85 -2.72 -5.22
N GLY A 37 2.40 -3.75 -5.84
CA GLY A 37 1.66 -4.91 -6.35
C GLY A 37 2.57 -5.94 -7.00
N ARG A 38 1.99 -7.00 -7.56
CA ARG A 38 2.73 -8.13 -8.15
C ARG A 38 2.65 -8.21 -9.69
N ASN A 39 2.26 -7.13 -10.34
CA ASN A 39 2.19 -7.07 -11.80
C ASN A 39 2.92 -5.82 -12.29
N ALA A 40 4.17 -6.01 -12.67
CA ALA A 40 5.06 -4.94 -13.11
C ALA A 40 4.47 -4.10 -14.25
N LYS A 41 3.78 -4.74 -15.21
CA LYS A 41 3.16 -4.04 -16.34
C LYS A 41 2.03 -3.11 -15.86
N LYS A 42 1.11 -3.62 -15.05
CA LYS A 42 0.00 -2.80 -14.52
C LYS A 42 0.51 -1.65 -13.65
N LEU A 43 1.54 -1.88 -12.85
CA LEU A 43 2.20 -0.83 -12.07
C LEU A 43 2.82 0.25 -12.96
N ALA A 44 3.54 -0.15 -14.02
CA ALA A 44 4.16 0.79 -14.96
C ALA A 44 3.12 1.62 -15.72
N ASP A 45 2.03 1.00 -16.16
CA ASP A 45 0.93 1.70 -16.83
C ASP A 45 0.26 2.71 -15.89
N GLN A 46 -0.03 2.31 -14.65
CA GLN A 46 -0.60 3.19 -13.62
C GLN A 46 0.34 4.35 -13.25
N GLN A 47 1.64 4.09 -13.15
CA GLN A 47 2.66 5.11 -12.91
C GLN A 47 2.67 6.17 -14.01
N LYS A 48 2.68 5.74 -15.29
CA LYS A 48 2.64 6.65 -16.44
C LYS A 48 1.37 7.50 -16.44
N GLU A 49 0.23 6.89 -16.17
CA GLU A 49 -1.04 7.60 -16.11
C GLU A 49 -1.06 8.65 -15.00
N ALA A 50 -0.65 8.28 -13.78
CA ALA A 50 -0.60 9.21 -12.65
C ALA A 50 0.31 10.42 -12.93
N ARG A 51 1.50 10.17 -13.45
CA ARG A 51 2.44 11.24 -13.83
C ARG A 51 1.86 12.16 -14.91
N ARG A 52 1.28 11.58 -15.97
CA ARG A 52 0.70 12.34 -17.08
C ARG A 52 -0.51 13.18 -16.67
N LYS A 53 -1.40 12.58 -15.86
CA LYS A 53 -2.70 13.19 -15.52
C LYS A 53 -2.61 14.21 -14.39
N TYR A 54 -1.77 13.93 -13.39
CA TYR A 54 -1.74 14.69 -12.16
C TYR A 54 -0.42 15.45 -11.94
N ASN A 55 0.58 15.23 -12.80
CA ASN A 55 1.93 15.84 -12.68
C ASN A 55 2.61 15.57 -11.31
N VAL A 56 2.44 14.36 -10.76
CA VAL A 56 3.00 13.93 -9.48
C VAL A 56 4.14 12.94 -9.68
N THR A 57 5.01 12.80 -8.67
CA THR A 57 6.01 11.74 -8.63
C THR A 57 5.32 10.40 -8.29
N ALA A 58 5.61 9.37 -9.07
CA ALA A 58 5.12 8.03 -8.78
C ALA A 58 6.24 7.01 -8.91
N HIS A 59 6.45 6.21 -7.87
CA HIS A 59 7.38 5.08 -7.83
C HIS A 59 6.60 3.77 -7.83
N ILE A 60 7.25 2.68 -8.22
CA ILE A 60 6.66 1.34 -8.19
C ILE A 60 7.52 0.39 -7.38
N ILE A 61 6.88 -0.54 -6.68
CA ILE A 61 7.53 -1.70 -6.04
C ILE A 61 6.77 -2.94 -6.48
N ASP A 62 7.42 -3.74 -7.31
CA ASP A 62 6.90 -5.03 -7.75
C ASP A 62 7.25 -6.10 -6.71
N VAL A 63 6.22 -6.57 -5.99
CA VAL A 63 6.38 -7.56 -4.92
C VAL A 63 5.10 -8.36 -4.72
N ASP A 64 5.25 -9.66 -4.50
CA ASP A 64 4.14 -10.53 -4.08
C ASP A 64 3.97 -10.45 -2.56
N LEU A 65 2.86 -9.88 -2.11
CA LEU A 65 2.54 -9.67 -0.69
C LEU A 65 2.24 -10.98 0.08
N SER A 66 2.11 -12.12 -0.61
CA SER A 66 2.01 -13.42 0.05
C SER A 66 3.35 -13.96 0.54
N GLN A 67 4.47 -13.36 0.11
CA GLN A 67 5.80 -13.80 0.51
C GLN A 67 6.15 -13.28 1.91
N PRO A 68 6.82 -14.11 2.74
CA PRO A 68 7.12 -13.77 4.14
C PRO A 68 7.97 -12.51 4.33
N ASP A 69 8.81 -12.19 3.34
CA ASP A 69 9.73 -11.05 3.35
C ASP A 69 9.19 -9.81 2.63
N ALA A 70 7.97 -9.86 2.09
CA ALA A 70 7.39 -8.79 1.28
C ALA A 70 7.38 -7.44 2.01
N ALA A 71 6.91 -7.40 3.25
CA ALA A 71 6.86 -6.18 4.04
C ALA A 71 8.25 -5.58 4.28
N GLN A 72 9.26 -6.42 4.58
CA GLN A 72 10.63 -5.97 4.78
C GLN A 72 11.23 -5.42 3.48
N LYS A 73 11.03 -6.10 2.36
CA LYS A 73 11.48 -5.63 1.04
C LYS A 73 10.92 -4.27 0.68
N ILE A 74 9.63 -4.04 0.94
CA ILE A 74 8.98 -2.74 0.70
C ILE A 74 9.64 -1.67 1.57
N TYR A 75 9.77 -1.91 2.88
CA TYR A 75 10.37 -0.97 3.81
C TYR A 75 11.82 -0.63 3.45
N ASP A 76 12.64 -1.65 3.18
CA ASP A 76 14.05 -1.48 2.81
C ASP A 76 14.20 -0.72 1.49
N THR A 77 13.33 -0.98 0.51
CA THR A 77 13.31 -0.24 -0.75
C THR A 77 13.02 1.24 -0.52
N CYS A 78 12.04 1.56 0.31
CA CYS A 78 11.73 2.94 0.67
C CYS A 78 12.93 3.62 1.37
N LYS A 79 13.55 2.95 2.33
CA LYS A 79 14.72 3.48 3.06
C LYS A 79 15.92 3.69 2.15
N LYS A 80 16.25 2.71 1.32
CA LYS A 80 17.37 2.78 0.37
C LYS A 80 17.25 3.94 -0.61
N ASN A 81 16.03 4.26 -1.05
CA ASN A 81 15.78 5.35 -1.99
C ASN A 81 15.48 6.69 -1.30
N GLY A 82 15.50 6.75 0.03
CA GLY A 82 15.20 7.98 0.77
C GLY A 82 13.74 8.43 0.66
N TRP A 83 12.82 7.51 0.33
CA TRP A 83 11.39 7.84 0.21
C TRP A 83 10.75 7.94 1.59
N THR A 84 10.27 9.13 1.92
CA THR A 84 9.53 9.38 3.15
C THR A 84 8.06 9.12 2.92
N ILE A 85 7.44 8.24 3.70
CA ILE A 85 6.04 7.88 3.58
C ILE A 85 5.22 8.68 4.58
N ASP A 86 4.18 9.37 4.12
CA ASP A 86 3.24 10.12 4.96
C ASP A 86 1.94 9.35 5.18
N TYR A 87 1.54 8.52 4.22
CA TYR A 87 0.35 7.69 4.29
C TYR A 87 0.68 6.25 3.91
N LEU A 88 0.36 5.31 4.79
CA LEU A 88 0.41 3.88 4.50
C LEU A 88 -1.02 3.38 4.27
N ILE A 89 -1.35 3.02 3.04
CA ILE A 89 -2.67 2.51 2.65
C ILE A 89 -2.56 1.01 2.38
N ASN A 90 -2.86 0.21 3.40
CA ASN A 90 -2.96 -1.24 3.33
C ASN A 90 -4.28 -1.62 2.66
N ASN A 91 -4.30 -1.61 1.31
CA ASN A 91 -5.49 -1.86 0.51
C ASN A 91 -5.48 -3.25 -0.14
N ALA A 92 -4.31 -3.85 -0.37
CA ALA A 92 -4.24 -5.18 -0.96
C ALA A 92 -5.00 -6.21 -0.12
N GLY A 93 -5.75 -7.05 -0.79
CA GLY A 93 -6.49 -8.13 -0.17
C GLY A 93 -7.26 -8.93 -1.21
N PHE A 94 -7.55 -10.18 -0.88
CA PHE A 94 -8.43 -11.02 -1.69
C PHE A 94 -9.17 -12.04 -0.79
N GLY A 95 -10.29 -12.54 -1.28
CA GLY A 95 -11.09 -13.55 -0.60
C GLY A 95 -10.98 -14.93 -1.27
N GLY A 96 -11.26 -15.97 -0.52
CA GLY A 96 -11.42 -17.33 -1.04
C GLY A 96 -12.84 -17.54 -1.57
N GLN A 97 -12.97 -18.23 -2.70
CA GLN A 97 -14.26 -18.65 -3.25
C GLN A 97 -14.40 -20.19 -3.16
N GLY A 98 -15.64 -20.66 -3.04
CA GLY A 98 -15.96 -22.07 -2.97
C GLY A 98 -16.00 -22.64 -1.55
N GLU A 99 -16.26 -23.95 -1.48
CA GLU A 99 -16.38 -24.66 -0.21
C GLU A 99 -15.01 -24.76 0.48
N PHE A 100 -14.95 -24.42 1.76
CA PHE A 100 -13.71 -24.40 2.55
C PHE A 100 -12.95 -25.73 2.48
N ILE A 101 -13.67 -26.87 2.55
CA ILE A 101 -13.07 -28.20 2.50
C ILE A 101 -12.38 -28.53 1.16
N LYS A 102 -12.74 -27.82 0.08
CA LYS A 102 -12.17 -28.05 -1.26
C LYS A 102 -11.01 -27.12 -1.58
N ARG A 103 -10.78 -26.09 -0.76
CA ARG A 103 -9.65 -25.16 -0.96
C ARG A 103 -8.37 -25.77 -0.42
N SER A 104 -7.26 -25.47 -1.08
CA SER A 104 -5.96 -25.91 -0.57
C SER A 104 -5.52 -25.05 0.63
N MET A 105 -4.78 -25.65 1.56
CA MET A 105 -4.15 -24.93 2.66
C MET A 105 -3.27 -23.76 2.17
N GLU A 106 -2.56 -23.95 1.05
CA GLU A 106 -1.71 -22.94 0.44
C GLU A 106 -2.50 -21.69 0.03
N GLN A 107 -3.69 -21.88 -0.57
CA GLN A 107 -4.57 -20.74 -0.94
C GLN A 107 -5.04 -19.97 0.30
N ASP A 108 -5.45 -20.68 1.35
CA ASP A 108 -5.92 -20.06 2.58
C ASP A 108 -4.77 -19.33 3.33
N MET A 109 -3.58 -19.94 3.39
CA MET A 109 -2.41 -19.30 4.00
C MET A 109 -1.94 -18.08 3.20
N SER A 110 -1.98 -18.12 1.87
CA SER A 110 -1.71 -16.97 1.02
C SER A 110 -2.69 -15.82 1.28
N MET A 111 -3.96 -16.13 1.47
CA MET A 111 -4.98 -15.12 1.83
C MET A 111 -4.69 -14.50 3.19
N ILE A 112 -4.33 -15.28 4.19
CA ILE A 112 -3.94 -14.79 5.53
C ILE A 112 -2.69 -13.91 5.43
N ALA A 113 -1.70 -14.33 4.66
CA ALA A 113 -0.47 -13.56 4.47
C ALA A 113 -0.75 -12.17 3.88
N VAL A 114 -1.54 -12.09 2.82
CA VAL A 114 -1.86 -10.81 2.17
C VAL A 114 -2.79 -9.93 2.99
N ASN A 115 -3.82 -10.52 3.61
CA ASN A 115 -4.87 -9.74 4.30
C ASN A 115 -4.51 -9.37 5.73
N ILE A 116 -3.62 -10.13 6.39
CA ILE A 116 -3.34 -10.00 7.83
C ILE A 116 -1.85 -9.79 8.10
N GLU A 117 -0.99 -10.73 7.68
CA GLU A 117 0.41 -10.72 8.08
C GLU A 117 1.17 -9.53 7.49
N THR A 118 1.13 -9.37 6.18
CA THR A 118 1.87 -8.31 5.48
C THR A 118 1.42 -6.91 5.89
N PRO A 119 0.12 -6.54 5.97
CA PRO A 119 -0.29 -5.23 6.47
C PRO A 119 0.09 -5.01 7.94
N THR A 120 0.06 -6.04 8.78
CA THR A 120 0.52 -5.94 10.16
C THR A 120 2.02 -5.62 10.23
N ARG A 121 2.84 -6.34 9.47
CA ARG A 121 4.29 -6.12 9.39
C ARG A 121 4.62 -4.72 8.82
N LEU A 122 3.97 -4.30 7.72
CA LEU A 122 4.15 -2.96 7.14
C LEU A 122 3.82 -1.87 8.16
N THR A 123 2.69 -2.00 8.85
CA THR A 123 2.30 -1.04 9.88
C THR A 123 3.36 -0.95 10.98
N LYS A 124 3.84 -2.08 11.48
CA LYS A 124 4.89 -2.10 12.52
C LYS A 124 6.21 -1.52 12.06
N LEU A 125 6.60 -1.71 10.80
CA LEU A 125 7.85 -1.17 10.23
C LEU A 125 7.78 0.36 10.04
N PHE A 126 6.67 0.89 9.53
CA PHE A 126 6.54 2.33 9.25
C PHE A 126 6.08 3.17 10.44
N LEU A 127 5.36 2.59 11.42
CA LEU A 127 4.80 3.32 12.55
C LEU A 127 5.85 4.11 13.36
N PRO A 128 7.06 3.59 13.65
CA PRO A 128 8.10 4.36 14.35
C PRO A 128 8.48 5.66 13.63
N ASP A 129 8.52 5.64 12.29
CA ASP A 129 8.83 6.81 11.50
C ASP A 129 7.70 7.85 11.54
N PHE A 130 6.45 7.41 11.54
CA PHE A 130 5.29 8.29 11.72
C PHE A 130 5.28 8.94 13.10
N VAL A 131 5.53 8.15 14.14
CA VAL A 131 5.58 8.64 15.54
C VAL A 131 6.66 9.71 15.70
N LYS A 132 7.89 9.45 15.20
CA LYS A 132 9.01 10.42 15.26
C LYS A 132 8.69 11.75 14.60
N ARG A 133 7.87 11.74 13.53
CA ARG A 133 7.48 12.96 12.82
C ARG A 133 6.24 13.65 13.41
N GLY A 134 5.64 13.11 14.48
CA GLY A 134 4.41 13.63 15.07
C GLY A 134 3.20 13.56 14.12
N ARG A 135 3.27 12.70 13.12
CA ARG A 135 2.27 12.56 12.07
C ARG A 135 1.57 11.21 12.18
N TYR A 136 0.63 11.09 13.08
CA TYR A 136 -0.32 9.99 13.05
C TYR A 136 -1.74 10.53 12.96
N ALA A 137 -2.17 10.77 11.72
CA ALA A 137 -3.58 10.83 11.43
C ALA A 137 -4.00 9.42 11.00
N TRP A 138 -4.59 8.67 11.89
CA TRP A 138 -5.25 7.42 11.55
C TRP A 138 -6.57 7.79 10.84
N PRO A 139 -6.88 7.28 9.64
CA PRO A 139 -8.21 7.45 9.07
C PRO A 139 -9.19 6.76 10.02
N THR A 140 -10.13 7.51 10.55
CA THR A 140 -11.06 7.12 11.61
C THR A 140 -12.17 6.17 11.16
N SER A 141 -11.95 5.35 10.14
CA SER A 141 -12.91 4.30 9.76
C SER A 141 -12.83 3.04 10.63
N SER A 142 -11.80 2.91 11.47
CA SER A 142 -11.75 1.88 12.50
C SER A 142 -11.58 2.50 13.88
N ARG A 143 -12.70 2.67 14.60
CA ARG A 143 -12.75 3.11 16.02
C ARG A 143 -12.14 2.08 16.99
N LEU A 144 -11.29 1.18 16.55
CA LEU A 144 -10.90 -0.01 17.32
C LEU A 144 -9.50 0.00 17.93
N LEU A 145 -8.71 1.05 17.82
CA LEU A 145 -7.42 1.13 18.53
C LEU A 145 -7.19 2.55 19.09
N ARG A 146 -7.92 2.92 20.11
CA ARG A 146 -7.45 3.85 21.14
C ARG A 146 -6.96 3.02 22.32
N TYR A 147 -5.66 2.88 22.45
CA TYR A 147 -4.97 2.57 23.70
C TYR A 147 -3.88 3.58 23.90
#